data_196be677b88c20b7270c42b6238a78e1
#
_entry.id   196be677b88c20b7270c42b6238a78e1
#
_cell.length_a   1.000
_cell.length_b   1.000
_cell.length_c   1.000
_cell.angle_alpha   90.00
_cell.angle_beta   90.00
_cell.angle_gamma   90.00
#
_symmetry.space_group_name_H-M   'P 1'
#
loop_
_entity.id
_entity.type
_entity.pdbx_description
1 polymer ?
#
loop_
_entity_poly.entity_id
_entity_poly.type
_entity_poly.pdbx_seq_one_letter_code
_entity_poly.pdbx_strand_id
1 'polypeptide(L)'
;MSLRVELVSPERIVYEGEAELVIARTTDGEIGFQPGHVPFVGNLVSSVIRIALSDGGVQRIAVHSGFVEVSDNHVALLSDVAELAEDIDTERAKNALDRANEILAGDSENEEASMALQRAEVRLLAADVA
;
A
#
# COMPACT_ATOMS: atom_id res chain seq x y z
N MET A 1 -13.83 6.17 -19.58
CA MET A 1 -12.40 5.83 -19.62
C MET A 1 -11.96 5.25 -18.30
N SER A 2 -11.06 4.33 -18.31
CA SER A 2 -10.55 3.69 -17.10
C SER A 2 -9.02 3.63 -17.11
N LEU A 3 -8.46 3.36 -15.93
CA LEU A 3 -7.05 3.06 -15.77
C LEU A 3 -6.86 1.55 -15.75
N ARG A 4 -5.82 1.07 -16.37
CA ARG A 4 -5.34 -0.30 -16.19
C ARG A 4 -4.37 -0.28 -15.02
N VAL A 5 -4.65 -1.06 -13.98
CA VAL A 5 -3.85 -1.08 -12.76
C VAL A 5 -3.22 -2.45 -12.60
N GLU A 6 -1.96 -2.46 -12.25
CA GLU A 6 -1.19 -3.67 -12.07
C GLU A 6 -0.25 -3.46 -10.90
N LEU A 7 -0.36 -4.31 -9.88
CA LEU A 7 0.55 -4.28 -8.74
C LEU A 7 1.25 -5.63 -8.68
N VAL A 8 2.56 -5.61 -8.81
CA VAL A 8 3.36 -6.83 -8.85
C VAL A 8 4.42 -6.84 -7.75
N SER A 9 4.73 -8.03 -7.27
CA SER A 9 5.91 -8.29 -6.46
C SER A 9 6.85 -9.17 -7.28
N PRO A 10 8.09 -9.39 -6.84
CA PRO A 10 9.02 -10.24 -7.59
C PRO A 10 8.50 -11.65 -7.82
N GLU A 11 7.60 -12.14 -6.99
CA GLU A 11 7.12 -13.52 -7.04
C GLU A 11 5.78 -13.70 -7.72
N ARG A 12 4.95 -12.65 -7.79
CA ARG A 12 3.60 -12.79 -8.33
C ARG A 12 2.94 -11.46 -8.67
N ILE A 13 1.85 -11.53 -9.40
CA ILE A 13 0.95 -10.40 -9.60
C ILE A 13 0.02 -10.38 -8.38
N VAL A 14 0.07 -9.30 -7.60
CA VAL A 14 -0.75 -9.15 -6.40
C VAL A 14 -2.15 -8.68 -6.76
N TYR A 15 -2.24 -7.75 -7.70
CA TYR A 15 -3.52 -7.20 -8.17
C TYR A 15 -3.42 -6.79 -9.63
N GLU A 16 -4.51 -7.00 -10.36
CA GLU A 16 -4.62 -6.59 -11.76
C GLU A 16 -6.07 -6.31 -12.09
N GLY A 17 -6.35 -5.18 -12.71
CA GLY A 17 -7.71 -4.83 -13.06
C GLY A 17 -7.85 -3.40 -13.56
N GLU A 18 -9.09 -2.98 -13.76
CA GLU A 18 -9.40 -1.62 -14.18
C GLU A 18 -9.94 -0.80 -13.01
N ALA A 19 -9.65 0.49 -13.02
CA ALA A 19 -10.04 1.40 -11.95
C ALA A 19 -10.38 2.77 -12.49
N GLU A 20 -11.10 3.55 -11.69
CA GLU A 20 -11.41 4.95 -11.98
C GLU A 20 -10.40 5.89 -11.33
N LEU A 21 -9.80 5.45 -10.23
CA LEU A 21 -8.87 6.27 -9.46
C LEU A 21 -7.95 5.36 -8.65
N VAL A 22 -6.68 5.71 -8.60
CA VAL A 22 -5.70 5.05 -7.74
C VAL A 22 -5.09 6.12 -6.84
N ILE A 23 -5.12 5.91 -5.53
CA ILE A 23 -4.49 6.81 -4.58
C ILE A 23 -3.32 6.09 -3.94
N ALA A 24 -2.15 6.68 -4.06
CA ALA A 24 -0.91 6.13 -3.52
C ALA A 24 -0.17 7.20 -2.73
N ARG A 25 0.70 6.78 -1.83
CA ARG A 25 1.55 7.71 -1.08
C ARG A 25 3.00 7.51 -1.52
N THR A 26 3.61 8.60 -1.95
CA THR A 26 4.99 8.61 -2.40
C THR A 26 5.85 9.39 -1.40
N THR A 27 7.16 9.42 -1.65
CA THR A 27 8.09 10.22 -0.86
C THR A 27 7.77 11.72 -0.93
N ASP A 28 7.02 12.16 -1.96
CA ASP A 28 6.59 13.55 -2.10
C ASP A 28 5.17 13.80 -1.58
N GLY A 29 4.53 12.78 -1.01
CA GLY A 29 3.19 12.88 -0.45
C GLY A 29 2.17 12.01 -1.16
N GLU A 30 0.92 12.18 -0.78
CA GLU A 30 -0.19 11.43 -1.37
C GLU A 30 -0.55 11.98 -2.75
N ILE A 31 -0.82 11.08 -3.69
CA ILE A 31 -1.17 11.45 -5.05
C ILE A 31 -2.30 10.55 -5.56
N GLY A 32 -3.21 11.14 -6.33
CA GLY A 32 -4.30 10.43 -6.99
C GLY A 32 -4.09 10.40 -8.49
N PHE A 33 -4.27 9.23 -9.09
CA PHE A 33 -4.15 9.05 -10.54
C PHE A 33 -5.53 8.76 -11.12
N GLN A 34 -5.93 9.58 -12.10
CA GLN A 34 -7.18 9.40 -12.84
C GLN A 34 -6.86 9.17 -14.31
N PRO A 35 -7.82 8.68 -15.12
CA PRO A 35 -7.59 8.58 -16.56
C PRO A 35 -7.13 9.90 -17.14
N GLY A 36 -6.13 9.86 -18.00
CA GLY A 36 -5.54 11.05 -18.60
C GLY A 36 -4.41 11.67 -17.79
N HIS A 37 -4.02 11.07 -16.67
CA HIS A 37 -2.93 11.59 -15.86
C HIS A 37 -1.64 11.63 -16.67
N VAL A 38 -0.89 12.72 -16.52
CA VAL A 38 0.42 12.87 -17.17
C VAL A 38 1.38 11.78 -16.69
N PRO A 39 2.38 11.42 -17.48
CA PRO A 39 3.38 10.43 -17.04
C PRO A 39 4.00 10.82 -15.71
N PHE A 40 4.15 9.83 -14.83
CA PHE A 40 4.67 10.02 -13.49
C PHE A 40 5.48 8.81 -13.06
N VAL A 41 6.53 9.06 -12.29
CA VAL A 41 7.37 8.04 -11.69
C VAL A 41 7.68 8.47 -10.26
N GLY A 42 7.52 7.58 -9.31
CA GLY A 42 7.80 7.90 -7.92
C GLY A 42 8.07 6.69 -7.04
N ASN A 43 8.65 6.96 -5.88
CA ASN A 43 8.90 5.93 -4.87
C ASN A 43 7.72 5.88 -3.90
N LEU A 44 7.24 4.69 -3.62
CA LEU A 44 6.18 4.45 -2.65
C LEU A 44 6.77 4.36 -1.25
N VAL A 45 6.05 4.91 -0.28
CA VAL A 45 6.36 4.71 1.13
C VAL A 45 5.39 3.67 1.69
N SER A 46 5.71 3.14 2.89
CA SER A 46 4.79 2.21 3.58
C SER A 46 3.45 2.88 3.78
N SER A 47 2.40 2.33 3.19
CA SER A 47 1.09 2.97 3.17
C SER A 47 0.04 2.03 2.59
N VAL A 48 -1.19 2.50 2.57
CA VAL A 48 -2.30 1.79 1.93
C VAL A 48 -2.58 2.41 0.57
N ILE A 49 -2.53 1.59 -0.46
CA ILE A 49 -2.98 1.99 -1.79
C ILE A 49 -4.46 1.74 -1.87
N ARG A 50 -5.20 2.72 -2.38
CA ARG A 50 -6.66 2.63 -2.57
C ARG A 50 -6.98 2.68 -4.05
N ILE A 51 -7.71 1.68 -4.52
CA ILE A 51 -8.09 1.55 -5.92
C ILE A 51 -9.61 1.64 -6.00
N ALA A 52 -10.12 2.73 -6.57
CA ALA A 52 -11.56 2.92 -6.72
C ALA A 52 -12.03 2.22 -7.99
N LEU A 53 -12.94 1.28 -7.82
CA LEU A 53 -13.46 0.45 -8.90
C LEU A 53 -14.69 1.11 -9.53
N SER A 54 -14.97 0.77 -10.78
CA SER A 54 -16.09 1.34 -11.53
C SER A 54 -17.45 0.98 -10.93
N ASP A 55 -17.54 -0.08 -10.15
CA ASP A 55 -18.79 -0.49 -9.48
C ASP A 55 -19.02 0.24 -8.15
N GLY A 56 -18.12 1.14 -7.76
CA GLY A 56 -18.19 1.89 -6.51
C GLY A 56 -17.42 1.28 -5.36
N GLY A 57 -16.87 0.08 -5.54
CA GLY A 57 -16.05 -0.56 -4.52
C GLY A 57 -14.64 0.02 -4.45
N VAL A 58 -13.96 -0.26 -3.36
CA VAL A 58 -12.57 0.16 -3.15
C VAL A 58 -11.74 -1.05 -2.76
N GLN A 59 -10.67 -1.30 -3.51
CA GLN A 59 -9.69 -2.31 -3.14
C GLN A 59 -8.55 -1.62 -2.40
N ARG A 60 -8.24 -2.10 -1.20
CA ARG A 60 -7.12 -1.59 -0.40
C ARG A 60 -6.00 -2.61 -0.40
N ILE A 61 -4.77 -2.11 -0.52
CA ILE A 61 -3.57 -2.95 -0.55
C ILE A 61 -2.52 -2.31 0.33
N ALA A 62 -1.99 -3.08 1.28
CA ALA A 62 -0.88 -2.63 2.12
C ALA A 62 0.43 -2.82 1.36
N VAL A 63 1.22 -1.77 1.24
CA VAL A 63 2.56 -1.86 0.64
C VAL A 63 3.59 -1.32 1.63
N HIS A 64 4.79 -1.87 1.58
CA HIS A 64 5.85 -1.51 2.54
C HIS A 64 7.08 -0.98 1.81
N SER A 65 6.88 -0.12 0.87
CA SER A 65 7.80 0.52 -0.05
C SER A 65 7.58 0.00 -1.46
N GLY A 66 8.20 0.62 -2.40
CA GLY A 66 8.10 0.20 -3.79
C GLY A 66 8.19 1.38 -4.73
N PHE A 67 7.56 1.22 -5.87
CA PHE A 67 7.70 2.12 -6.99
C PHE A 67 6.39 2.21 -7.78
N VAL A 68 6.06 3.39 -8.28
CA VAL A 68 4.89 3.59 -9.11
C VAL A 68 5.28 4.27 -10.41
N GLU A 69 4.73 3.79 -11.50
CA GLU A 69 4.92 4.38 -12.82
C GLU A 69 3.56 4.53 -13.49
N VAL A 70 3.28 5.70 -14.00
CA VAL A 70 2.01 6.02 -14.67
C VAL A 70 2.28 6.54 -16.06
N SER A 71 1.65 5.93 -17.07
CA SER A 71 1.66 6.44 -18.44
C SER A 71 0.52 5.80 -19.23
N ASP A 72 -0.05 6.56 -20.16
CA ASP A 72 -1.07 6.06 -21.10
C ASP A 72 -2.21 5.30 -20.44
N ASN A 73 -2.75 5.86 -19.35
CA ASN A 73 -3.85 5.24 -18.57
C ASN A 73 -3.47 3.89 -17.95
N HIS A 74 -2.18 3.66 -17.73
CA HIS A 74 -1.68 2.48 -17.09
C HIS A 74 -0.93 2.87 -15.81
N VAL A 75 -1.33 2.29 -14.68
CA VAL A 75 -0.66 2.49 -13.40
C VAL A 75 0.03 1.17 -13.04
N ALA A 76 1.34 1.19 -13.04
CA ALA A 76 2.15 0.02 -12.66
C ALA A 76 2.76 0.28 -11.28
N LEU A 77 2.50 -0.62 -10.37
CA LEU A 77 2.99 -0.54 -8.99
C LEU A 77 3.86 -1.76 -8.72
N LEU A 78 5.04 -1.54 -8.18
CA LEU A 78 5.96 -2.60 -7.82
C LEU A 78 6.27 -2.50 -6.33
N SER A 79 6.16 -3.59 -5.60
CA SER A 79 6.47 -3.63 -4.19
C SER A 79 6.99 -5.01 -3.81
N ASP A 80 8.05 -5.07 -3.02
CA ASP A 80 8.58 -6.34 -2.54
C ASP A 80 7.59 -7.04 -1.61
N VAL A 81 6.87 -6.26 -0.83
CA VAL A 81 5.87 -6.77 0.11
C VAL A 81 4.57 -6.00 -0.08
N ALA A 82 3.58 -6.68 -0.60
CA ALA A 82 2.25 -6.12 -0.81
C ALA A 82 1.20 -7.15 -0.43
N GLU A 83 0.17 -6.72 0.25
CA GLU A 83 -0.89 -7.60 0.72
C GLU A 83 -2.26 -6.97 0.44
N LEU A 84 -3.15 -7.73 -0.18
CA LEU A 84 -4.55 -7.31 -0.32
C LEU A 84 -5.19 -7.23 1.07
N ALA A 85 -6.09 -6.27 1.28
CA ALA A 85 -6.76 -6.09 2.56
C ALA A 85 -7.39 -7.38 3.09
N GLU A 86 -8.04 -8.12 2.22
CA GLU A 86 -8.74 -9.37 2.58
C GLU A 86 -7.80 -10.52 2.94
N ASP A 87 -6.54 -10.43 2.57
CA ASP A 87 -5.53 -11.46 2.86
C ASP A 87 -4.73 -11.17 4.12
N ILE A 88 -4.95 -10.03 4.75
CA ILE A 88 -4.20 -9.63 5.94
C ILE A 88 -4.70 -10.37 7.17
N ASP A 89 -3.78 -11.01 7.89
CA ASP A 89 -4.04 -11.62 9.19
C ASP A 89 -4.03 -10.52 10.24
N THR A 90 -5.22 -10.02 10.59
CA THR A 90 -5.37 -8.88 11.49
C THR A 90 -4.92 -9.19 12.92
N GLU A 91 -5.12 -10.42 13.37
CA GLU A 91 -4.69 -10.81 14.72
C GLU A 91 -3.17 -10.80 14.82
N ARG A 92 -2.49 -11.35 13.80
CA ARG A 92 -1.04 -11.33 13.73
C ARG A 92 -0.52 -9.90 13.66
N ALA A 93 -1.18 -9.03 12.91
CA ALA A 93 -0.79 -7.62 12.80
C ALA A 93 -0.94 -6.90 14.15
N LYS A 94 -2.02 -7.16 14.89
CA LYS A 94 -2.23 -6.60 16.23
C LYS A 94 -1.14 -7.07 17.20
N ASN A 95 -0.80 -8.34 17.15
CA ASN A 95 0.27 -8.89 18.00
C ASN A 95 1.62 -8.29 17.67
N ALA A 96 1.89 -8.07 16.39
CA ALA A 96 3.13 -7.42 15.94
C ALA A 96 3.20 -5.96 16.40
N LEU A 97 2.05 -5.27 16.35
CA LEU A 97 1.93 -3.89 16.83
C LEU A 97 2.27 -3.80 18.33
N ASP A 98 1.66 -4.67 19.12
CA ASP A 98 1.88 -4.69 20.58
C ASP A 98 3.33 -4.99 20.91
N ARG A 99 3.92 -5.95 20.21
CA ARG A 99 5.34 -6.34 20.42
C ARG A 99 6.28 -5.19 20.10
N ALA A 100 6.03 -4.50 18.99
CA ALA A 100 6.85 -3.36 18.59
C ALA A 100 6.73 -2.22 19.61
N ASN A 101 5.53 -1.95 20.11
CA ASN A 101 5.31 -0.93 21.13
C ASN A 101 6.02 -1.27 22.44
N GLU A 102 6.03 -2.54 22.83
CA GLU A 102 6.75 -2.98 24.03
C GLU A 102 8.26 -2.75 23.89
N ILE A 103 8.82 -3.07 22.74
CA ILE A 103 10.24 -2.85 22.48
C ILE A 103 10.57 -1.36 22.51
N LEU A 104 9.73 -0.54 21.86
CA LEU A 104 9.94 0.91 21.81
C LEU A 104 9.77 1.59 23.15
N ALA A 105 8.97 1.01 24.05
CA ALA A 105 8.82 1.56 25.41
C ALA A 105 10.11 1.48 26.20
N GLY A 106 10.93 0.43 25.95
CA GLY A 106 12.24 0.26 26.61
C GLY A 106 13.41 0.76 25.79
N ASP A 107 13.22 0.96 24.48
CA ASP A 107 14.28 1.37 23.56
C ASP A 107 13.65 2.17 22.42
N SER A 108 13.42 3.46 22.68
CA SER A 108 12.68 4.34 21.76
C SER A 108 13.41 4.59 20.43
N GLU A 109 14.69 4.30 20.34
CA GLU A 109 15.49 4.50 19.13
C GLU A 109 15.71 3.21 18.34
N ASN A 110 15.04 2.13 18.73
CA ASN A 110 15.17 0.86 18.01
C ASN A 110 14.50 0.98 16.63
N GLU A 111 15.33 1.07 15.59
CA GLU A 111 14.85 1.27 14.22
C GLU A 111 14.07 0.06 13.70
N GLU A 112 14.48 -1.14 14.02
CA GLU A 112 13.79 -2.35 13.59
C GLU A 112 12.38 -2.42 14.17
N ALA A 113 12.23 -2.09 15.46
CA ALA A 113 10.91 -2.06 16.09
C ALA A 113 10.05 -0.94 15.53
N SER A 114 10.64 0.22 15.22
CA SER A 114 9.91 1.32 14.60
C SER A 114 9.38 0.94 13.22
N MET A 115 10.18 0.25 12.42
CA MET A 115 9.76 -0.24 11.10
C MET A 115 8.70 -1.33 11.22
N ALA A 116 8.83 -2.21 12.19
CA ALA A 116 7.83 -3.26 12.46
C ALA A 116 6.50 -2.65 12.88
N LEU A 117 6.54 -1.59 13.70
CA LEU A 117 5.36 -0.86 14.11
C LEU A 117 4.65 -0.27 12.90
N GLN A 118 5.40 0.39 12.02
CA GLN A 118 4.86 1.00 10.83
C GLN A 118 4.18 -0.04 9.91
N ARG A 119 4.82 -1.19 9.71
CA ARG A 119 4.23 -2.27 8.90
C ARG A 119 2.93 -2.77 9.50
N ALA A 120 2.88 -2.95 10.82
CA ALA A 120 1.69 -3.42 11.50
C ALA A 120 0.55 -2.40 11.41
N GLU A 121 0.87 -1.12 11.59
CA GLU A 121 -0.11 -0.04 11.47
C GLU A 121 -0.70 0.02 10.06
N VAL A 122 0.14 -0.10 9.03
CA VAL A 122 -0.31 -0.09 7.64
C VAL A 122 -1.23 -1.28 7.35
N ARG A 123 -0.88 -2.48 7.84
CA ARG A 123 -1.72 -3.66 7.67
C ARG A 123 -3.10 -3.48 8.31
N LEU A 124 -3.13 -2.98 9.54
CA LEU A 124 -4.40 -2.76 10.23
C LEU A 124 -5.25 -1.70 9.55
N LEU A 125 -4.61 -0.65 9.05
CA LEU A 125 -5.30 0.39 8.31
C LEU A 125 -5.88 -0.15 6.99
N ALA A 126 -5.10 -0.95 6.27
CA ALA A 126 -5.57 -1.56 5.02
C ALA A 126 -6.75 -2.49 5.25
N ALA A 127 -6.71 -3.27 6.32
CA ALA A 127 -7.78 -4.18 6.68
C ALA A 127 -8.98 -3.47 7.32
N ASP A 128 -8.90 -2.16 7.54
CA ASP A 128 -9.96 -1.34 8.14
C ASP A 128 -10.31 -1.82 9.56
N VAL A 129 -9.29 -2.11 10.33
CA VAL A 129 -9.43 -2.51 11.73
C VAL A 129 -8.97 -1.36 12.61
N ALA A 130 -9.87 -0.89 13.44
CA ALA A 130 -9.61 0.23 14.36
C ALA A 130 -8.66 -0.18 15.49
#